data_24efd07cfc1b6c9598554f71c56b709a
#
_entry.id   24efd07cfc1b6c9598554f71c56b709a
#
_cell.length_a   1.000
_cell.length_b   1.000
_cell.length_c   1.000
_cell.angle_alpha   90.00
_cell.angle_beta   90.00
_cell.angle_gamma   90.00
#
_symmetry.space_group_name_H-M   'P 1'
#
loop_
_entity.id
_entity.type
_entity.pdbx_description
1 polymer ?
#
loop_
_entity_poly.entity_id
_entity_poly.type
_entity_poly.pdbx_seq_one_letter_code
_entity_poly.pdbx_strand_id
1 'polypeptide(L)'
;AFYNKPEYIEVLSKSISEKIKNLDYEHLLFSYHGVPERHIYKRDITKSHCKIDGSCCVTPSPAHEFCYRHQCLKVTALVAEKLNLQPGTYSTSFQSRLGFDPWLKPPTDRTIERLGLEGTKKMAIVTPAFVSDCLETLEEIAMEGQEIFHEAGGKDFTVIPCLNDRDDWAEVLTGWIDKWRIVDVKTAIA
;
A
#
# COMPACT_ATOMS: atom_id res chain seq x y z
N ALA A 1 -9.42 -2.86 11.09
CA ALA A 1 -8.44 -2.86 10.00
C ALA A 1 -7.49 -4.06 10.14
N PHE A 2 -6.96 -4.55 9.04
CA PHE A 2 -6.07 -5.73 9.04
C PHE A 2 -4.65 -5.44 8.57
N TYR A 3 -4.30 -4.17 8.41
CA TYR A 3 -3.04 -3.66 7.86
C TYR A 3 -1.76 -4.23 8.52
N ASN A 4 -1.84 -4.65 9.78
CA ASN A 4 -0.73 -5.20 10.56
C ASN A 4 -0.97 -6.65 10.99
N LYS A 5 -1.95 -7.34 10.44
CA LYS A 5 -2.20 -8.75 10.70
C LYS A 5 -1.06 -9.58 10.10
N PRO A 6 -0.38 -10.44 10.89
CA PRO A 6 0.72 -11.24 10.38
C PRO A 6 0.34 -12.08 9.17
N GLU A 7 -0.85 -12.67 9.15
CA GLU A 7 -1.35 -13.50 8.07
C GLU A 7 -1.48 -12.71 6.75
N TYR A 8 -1.96 -11.46 6.82
CA TYR A 8 -2.06 -10.58 5.66
C TYR A 8 -0.68 -10.20 5.13
N ILE A 9 0.22 -9.78 6.02
CA ILE A 9 1.59 -9.40 5.63
C ILE A 9 2.33 -10.59 5.02
N GLU A 10 2.10 -11.82 5.53
CA GLU A 10 2.66 -13.05 4.97
C GLU A 10 2.24 -13.26 3.52
N VAL A 11 0.92 -13.28 3.26
CA VAL A 11 0.38 -13.53 1.92
C VAL A 11 0.77 -12.42 0.95
N LEU A 12 0.69 -11.15 1.38
CA LEU A 12 1.11 -10.01 0.55
C LEU A 12 2.61 -10.10 0.20
N SER A 13 3.47 -10.35 1.18
CA SER A 13 4.91 -10.47 0.95
C SER A 13 5.23 -11.64 0.03
N LYS A 14 4.56 -12.77 0.21
CA LYS A 14 4.71 -13.94 -0.66
C LYS A 14 4.31 -13.62 -2.10
N SER A 15 3.14 -12.99 -2.31
CA SER A 15 2.68 -12.56 -3.63
C SER A 15 3.69 -11.64 -4.32
N ILE A 16 4.20 -10.65 -3.60
CA ILE A 16 5.25 -9.75 -4.11
C ILE A 16 6.50 -10.54 -4.45
N SER A 17 7.02 -11.36 -3.53
CA SER A 17 8.24 -12.15 -3.72
C SER A 17 8.18 -13.06 -4.93
N GLU A 18 7.06 -13.75 -5.16
CA GLU A 18 6.85 -14.61 -6.32
C GLU A 18 7.00 -13.86 -7.65
N LYS A 19 6.59 -12.59 -7.69
CA LYS A 19 6.69 -11.76 -8.89
C LYS A 19 8.09 -11.16 -9.08
N ILE A 20 8.71 -10.65 -8.00
CA ILE A 20 9.99 -9.96 -8.10
C ILE A 20 11.19 -10.91 -8.09
N LYS A 21 11.04 -12.17 -7.67
CA LYS A 21 12.13 -13.17 -7.54
C LYS A 21 13.03 -13.29 -8.77
N ASN A 22 12.44 -13.21 -9.96
CA ASN A 22 13.15 -13.33 -11.24
C ASN A 22 13.10 -12.02 -12.05
N LEU A 23 12.71 -10.93 -11.41
CA LEU A 23 12.58 -9.62 -12.03
C LEU A 23 13.82 -8.78 -11.71
N ASP A 24 14.44 -8.29 -12.75
CA ASP A 24 15.51 -7.30 -12.62
C ASP A 24 14.85 -5.92 -12.49
N TYR A 25 14.64 -5.48 -11.24
CA TYR A 25 14.05 -4.18 -10.93
C TYR A 25 14.99 -3.34 -10.05
N GLU A 26 14.93 -2.03 -10.22
CA GLU A 26 15.74 -1.05 -9.49
C GLU A 26 14.97 -0.40 -8.35
N HIS A 27 13.62 -0.29 -8.49
CA HIS A 27 12.76 0.33 -7.50
C HIS A 27 11.41 -0.37 -7.37
N LEU A 28 10.98 -0.63 -6.12
CA LEU A 28 9.64 -1.13 -5.80
C LEU A 28 8.79 0.00 -5.22
N LEU A 29 7.76 0.43 -5.95
CA LEU A 29 6.83 1.46 -5.51
C LEU A 29 5.60 0.84 -4.87
N PHE A 30 5.30 1.23 -3.62
CA PHE A 30 4.06 0.89 -2.92
C PHE A 30 3.07 2.04 -3.12
N SER A 31 2.06 1.84 -3.97
CA SER A 31 1.02 2.81 -4.23
C SER A 31 -0.26 2.49 -3.47
N TYR A 32 -0.78 3.46 -2.75
CA TYR A 32 -2.02 3.34 -1.97
C TYR A 32 -3.05 4.32 -2.51
N HIS A 33 -4.34 3.96 -2.46
CA HIS A 33 -5.36 4.96 -2.76
C HIS A 33 -5.20 6.15 -1.81
N GLY A 34 -5.12 7.36 -2.36
CA GLY A 34 -5.04 8.58 -1.57
C GLY A 34 -6.34 8.86 -0.80
N VAL A 35 -6.25 9.73 0.17
CA VAL A 35 -7.41 10.34 0.82
C VAL A 35 -7.14 11.83 1.05
N PRO A 36 -8.17 12.69 1.07
CA PRO A 36 -8.00 14.08 1.44
C PRO A 36 -7.35 14.24 2.82
N GLU A 37 -6.40 15.16 2.95
CA GLU A 37 -5.65 15.41 4.19
C GLU A 37 -6.58 15.66 5.40
N ARG A 38 -7.74 16.32 5.17
CA ARG A 38 -8.76 16.53 6.21
C ARG A 38 -9.25 15.23 6.87
N HIS A 39 -9.20 14.08 6.16
CA HIS A 39 -9.58 12.79 6.72
C HIS A 39 -8.59 12.30 7.76
N ILE A 40 -7.30 12.61 7.61
CA ILE A 40 -6.27 12.29 8.61
C ILE A 40 -6.55 13.02 9.91
N TYR A 41 -6.79 14.36 9.85
CA TYR A 41 -7.11 15.15 11.05
C TYR A 41 -8.43 14.73 11.71
N LYS A 42 -9.45 14.45 10.89
CA LYS A 42 -10.76 14.02 11.39
C LYS A 42 -10.68 12.70 12.17
N ARG A 43 -9.76 11.80 11.79
CA ARG A 43 -9.55 10.50 12.41
C ARG A 43 -8.56 10.53 13.57
N ASP A 44 -7.89 11.64 13.81
CA ASP A 44 -6.99 11.80 14.97
C ASP A 44 -7.81 11.93 16.27
N ILE A 45 -7.90 10.82 16.99
CA ILE A 45 -8.62 10.76 18.28
C ILE A 45 -7.96 11.63 19.36
N THR A 46 -6.67 11.96 19.22
CA THR A 46 -5.94 12.82 20.15
C THR A 46 -6.13 14.32 19.86
N LYS A 47 -6.63 14.66 18.65
CA LYS A 47 -6.81 16.03 18.14
C LYS A 47 -5.54 16.87 17.99
N SER A 48 -4.37 16.29 18.22
CA SER A 48 -3.09 17.03 18.24
C SER A 48 -1.88 16.26 17.69
N HIS A 49 -2.02 14.96 17.43
CA HIS A 49 -0.87 14.12 17.03
C HIS A 49 -0.58 14.21 15.53
N CYS A 50 -1.61 14.09 14.68
CA CYS A 50 -1.42 13.99 13.25
C CYS A 50 -0.91 15.29 12.62
N LYS A 51 0.18 15.20 11.85
CA LYS A 51 0.80 16.31 11.11
C LYS A 51 0.79 16.02 9.63
N ILE A 52 0.69 17.06 8.82
CA ILE A 52 0.61 16.91 7.36
C ILE A 52 1.92 16.41 6.73
N ASP A 53 3.05 16.80 7.29
CA ASP A 53 4.37 16.40 6.84
C ASP A 53 4.69 14.90 7.10
N GLY A 54 3.83 14.19 7.83
CA GLY A 54 4.02 12.77 8.16
C GLY A 54 5.00 12.49 9.29
N SER A 55 5.65 13.49 9.87
CA SER A 55 6.62 13.30 10.96
C SER A 55 6.03 12.58 12.18
N CYS A 56 4.71 12.70 12.38
CA CYS A 56 3.99 11.99 13.43
C CYS A 56 3.92 10.46 13.25
N CYS A 57 4.08 9.96 12.01
CA CYS A 57 3.88 8.53 11.74
C CYS A 57 4.96 7.62 12.35
N VAL A 58 6.11 8.17 12.71
CA VAL A 58 7.22 7.45 13.37
C VAL A 58 7.18 7.56 14.90
N THR A 59 6.35 8.43 15.45
CA THR A 59 6.21 8.62 16.91
C THR A 59 4.98 7.86 17.40
N PRO A 60 5.12 6.88 18.31
CA PRO A 60 4.00 6.08 18.80
C PRO A 60 2.83 6.93 19.34
N SER A 61 1.61 6.58 18.92
CA SER A 61 0.39 7.28 19.36
C SER A 61 -0.85 6.40 19.21
N PRO A 62 -1.85 6.55 20.07
CA PRO A 62 -3.16 5.92 19.89
C PRO A 62 -3.86 6.33 18.58
N ALA A 63 -3.53 7.51 18.02
CA ALA A 63 -4.06 7.97 16.74
C ALA A 63 -3.72 7.03 15.59
N HIS A 64 -2.64 6.25 15.68
CA HIS A 64 -2.18 5.35 14.63
C HIS A 64 -3.20 4.24 14.30
N GLU A 65 -3.99 3.80 15.28
CA GLU A 65 -5.04 2.81 15.07
C GLU A 65 -6.06 3.27 14.01
N PHE A 66 -6.30 4.59 13.91
CA PHE A 66 -7.29 5.18 13.02
C PHE A 66 -6.68 6.00 11.88
N CYS A 67 -5.36 6.19 11.87
CA CYS A 67 -4.67 6.99 10.87
C CYS A 67 -4.35 6.17 9.61
N TYR A 68 -5.09 6.39 8.52
CA TYR A 68 -4.91 5.70 7.26
C TYR A 68 -3.47 5.80 6.71
N ARG A 69 -2.87 7.00 6.73
CA ARG A 69 -1.49 7.19 6.29
C ARG A 69 -0.50 6.32 7.08
N HIS A 70 -0.63 6.30 8.42
CA HIS A 70 0.21 5.44 9.25
C HIS A 70 0.03 3.96 8.88
N GLN A 71 -1.21 3.52 8.67
CA GLN A 71 -1.50 2.14 8.28
C GLN A 71 -0.82 1.76 6.95
N CYS A 72 -0.88 2.63 5.94
CA CYS A 72 -0.19 2.42 4.67
C CYS A 72 1.34 2.30 4.86
N LEU A 73 1.95 3.27 5.56
CA LEU A 73 3.39 3.25 5.85
C LEU A 73 3.80 2.01 6.67
N LYS A 74 2.95 1.55 7.58
CA LYS A 74 3.20 0.35 8.38
C LYS A 74 3.16 -0.92 7.52
N VAL A 75 2.23 -1.03 6.57
CA VAL A 75 2.22 -2.15 5.60
C VAL A 75 3.52 -2.17 4.80
N THR A 76 3.90 -1.02 4.22
CA THR A 76 5.18 -0.92 3.47
C THR A 76 6.36 -1.35 4.33
N ALA A 77 6.46 -0.86 5.56
CA ALA A 77 7.56 -1.19 6.46
C ALA A 77 7.62 -2.70 6.79
N LEU A 78 6.47 -3.31 7.12
CA LEU A 78 6.39 -4.74 7.45
C LEU A 78 6.74 -5.63 6.26
N VAL A 79 6.26 -5.27 5.06
CA VAL A 79 6.60 -6.00 3.82
C VAL A 79 8.07 -5.82 3.47
N ALA A 80 8.60 -4.60 3.56
CA ALA A 80 10.01 -4.31 3.29
C ALA A 80 10.93 -5.08 4.23
N GLU A 81 10.61 -5.13 5.53
CA GLU A 81 11.32 -5.93 6.53
C GLU A 81 11.30 -7.42 6.16
N LYS A 82 10.11 -7.95 5.86
CA LYS A 82 9.93 -9.37 5.52
C LYS A 82 10.66 -9.80 4.25
N LEU A 83 10.72 -8.92 3.25
CA LEU A 83 11.42 -9.15 1.99
C LEU A 83 12.89 -8.72 2.01
N ASN A 84 13.40 -8.22 3.14
CA ASN A 84 14.75 -7.66 3.30
C ASN A 84 15.09 -6.61 2.23
N LEU A 85 14.13 -5.74 1.88
CA LEU A 85 14.35 -4.68 0.90
C LEU A 85 15.35 -3.65 1.45
N GLN A 86 16.28 -3.23 0.61
CA GLN A 86 17.27 -2.24 1.02
C GLN A 86 16.69 -0.82 1.05
N PRO A 87 17.00 0.00 2.06
CA PRO A 87 16.60 1.40 2.06
C PRO A 87 17.02 2.12 0.77
N GLY A 88 16.09 2.88 0.19
CA GLY A 88 16.32 3.58 -1.08
C GLY A 88 15.87 2.80 -2.32
N THR A 89 15.69 1.47 -2.24
CA THR A 89 15.18 0.66 -3.36
C THR A 89 13.66 0.53 -3.37
N TYR A 90 12.98 1.16 -2.43
CA TYR A 90 11.52 1.19 -2.37
C TYR A 90 11.00 2.51 -1.80
N SER A 91 9.76 2.84 -2.12
CA SER A 91 9.07 4.02 -1.59
C SER A 91 7.56 3.84 -1.53
N THR A 92 6.88 4.80 -0.87
CA THR A 92 5.42 4.83 -0.74
C THR A 92 4.87 6.06 -1.41
N SER A 93 3.75 5.92 -2.15
CA SER A 93 3.02 7.00 -2.79
C SER A 93 1.51 6.81 -2.66
N PHE A 94 0.74 7.83 -3.09
CA PHE A 94 -0.72 7.85 -3.00
C PHE A 94 -1.33 8.21 -4.34
N GLN A 95 -2.21 7.34 -4.86
CA GLN A 95 -2.90 7.48 -6.15
C GLN A 95 -4.32 8.04 -6.04
N SER A 96 -4.96 8.24 -7.19
CA SER A 96 -6.40 8.49 -7.34
C SER A 96 -6.87 9.79 -6.69
N ARG A 97 -6.16 10.89 -6.97
CA ARG A 97 -6.56 12.21 -6.50
C ARG A 97 -7.75 12.75 -7.30
N LEU A 98 -8.79 13.19 -6.59
CA LEU A 98 -10.00 13.77 -7.19
C LEU A 98 -10.31 15.15 -6.61
N GLY A 99 -10.72 16.09 -7.47
CA GLY A 99 -11.15 17.44 -7.07
C GLY A 99 -10.00 18.34 -6.60
N PHE A 100 -10.36 19.40 -5.82
CA PHE A 100 -9.44 20.48 -5.44
C PHE A 100 -8.91 20.38 -4.01
N ASP A 101 -9.37 19.43 -3.22
CA ASP A 101 -8.86 19.24 -1.86
C ASP A 101 -7.36 18.87 -1.88
N PRO A 102 -6.60 19.25 -0.85
CA PRO A 102 -5.27 18.68 -0.65
C PRO A 102 -5.37 17.20 -0.26
N TRP A 103 -4.66 16.35 -1.01
CA TRP A 103 -4.60 14.90 -0.80
C TRP A 103 -3.25 14.47 -0.23
N LEU A 104 -3.19 13.25 0.31
CA LEU A 104 -1.95 12.64 0.80
C LEU A 104 -0.86 12.67 -0.27
N LYS A 105 0.37 12.86 0.19
CA LYS A 105 1.58 12.98 -0.64
C LYS A 105 2.60 11.91 -0.25
N PRO A 106 3.55 11.58 -1.17
CA PRO A 106 3.65 12.07 -2.55
C PRO A 106 2.60 11.43 -3.48
N PRO A 107 2.13 12.14 -4.52
CA PRO A 107 1.24 11.56 -5.55
C PRO A 107 1.97 10.48 -6.35
N THR A 108 1.26 9.40 -6.73
CA THR A 108 1.87 8.27 -7.45
C THR A 108 2.34 8.66 -8.85
N ASP A 109 1.54 9.36 -9.62
CA ASP A 109 1.88 9.88 -10.95
C ASP A 109 3.20 10.67 -10.94
N ARG A 110 3.32 11.62 -10.02
CA ARG A 110 4.53 12.44 -9.85
C ARG A 110 5.73 11.66 -9.32
N THR A 111 5.48 10.61 -8.53
CA THR A 111 6.56 9.75 -8.03
C THR A 111 7.13 8.89 -9.14
N ILE A 112 6.27 8.32 -10.00
CA ILE A 112 6.66 7.55 -11.18
C ILE A 112 7.46 8.42 -12.15
N GLU A 113 6.93 9.61 -12.51
CA GLU A 113 7.60 10.58 -13.38
C GLU A 113 8.99 10.95 -12.84
N ARG A 114 9.07 11.34 -11.57
CA ARG A 114 10.33 11.72 -10.92
C ARG A 114 11.36 10.60 -10.95
N LEU A 115 10.99 9.37 -10.59
CA LEU A 115 11.90 8.23 -10.59
C LEU A 115 12.44 7.95 -12.00
N GLY A 116 11.61 8.03 -13.04
CA GLY A 116 12.03 7.90 -14.43
C GLY A 116 13.04 8.97 -14.84
N LEU A 117 12.76 10.24 -14.52
CA LEU A 117 13.64 11.38 -14.79
C LEU A 117 14.96 11.32 -14.00
N GLU A 118 14.96 10.79 -12.79
CA GLU A 118 16.14 10.54 -11.96
C GLU A 118 16.98 9.36 -12.46
N GLY A 119 16.53 8.64 -13.49
CA GLY A 119 17.30 7.60 -14.17
C GLY A 119 16.89 6.17 -13.87
N THR A 120 15.88 5.91 -13.04
CA THR A 120 15.33 4.56 -12.84
C THR A 120 14.84 4.00 -14.18
N LYS A 121 15.33 2.83 -14.57
CA LYS A 121 14.97 2.18 -15.84
C LYS A 121 13.99 1.04 -15.67
N LYS A 122 13.95 0.42 -14.49
CA LYS A 122 13.15 -0.78 -14.22
C LYS A 122 12.41 -0.63 -12.90
N MET A 123 11.09 -0.49 -12.97
CA MET A 123 10.24 -0.29 -11.80
C MET A 123 9.26 -1.44 -11.63
N ALA A 124 9.09 -1.89 -10.40
CA ALA A 124 7.96 -2.71 -9.98
C ALA A 124 7.01 -1.86 -9.13
N ILE A 125 5.70 -2.06 -9.25
CA ILE A 125 4.70 -1.36 -8.46
C ILE A 125 3.68 -2.32 -7.90
N VAL A 126 3.26 -2.08 -6.66
CA VAL A 126 2.23 -2.86 -5.94
C VAL A 126 1.24 -1.92 -5.27
N THR A 127 -0.02 -2.32 -5.19
CA THR A 127 -1.15 -1.51 -4.68
C THR A 127 -1.82 -2.14 -3.45
N PRO A 128 -1.18 -2.17 -2.26
CA PRO A 128 -1.66 -2.96 -1.12
C PRO A 128 -2.99 -2.51 -0.51
N ALA A 129 -3.48 -1.31 -0.82
CA ALA A 129 -4.80 -0.86 -0.39
C ALA A 129 -5.94 -1.59 -1.11
N PHE A 130 -5.63 -2.27 -2.22
CA PHE A 130 -6.56 -3.04 -3.01
C PHE A 130 -6.28 -4.54 -2.84
N VAL A 131 -7.27 -5.29 -2.39
CA VAL A 131 -7.15 -6.75 -2.27
C VAL A 131 -7.56 -7.47 -3.55
N SER A 132 -8.31 -6.80 -4.42
CA SER A 132 -8.66 -7.26 -5.78
C SER A 132 -8.36 -6.16 -6.78
N ASP A 133 -7.95 -6.56 -7.98
CA ASP A 133 -7.76 -5.63 -9.08
C ASP A 133 -9.07 -4.95 -9.46
N CYS A 134 -8.99 -3.68 -9.80
CA CYS A 134 -10.09 -2.81 -10.14
C CYS A 134 -9.61 -1.75 -11.14
N LEU A 135 -10.47 -0.82 -11.50
CA LEU A 135 -10.13 0.22 -12.47
C LEU A 135 -8.89 1.02 -12.08
N GLU A 136 -8.78 1.36 -10.80
CA GLU A 136 -7.64 2.12 -10.26
C GLU A 136 -6.31 1.35 -10.33
N THR A 137 -6.34 0.02 -10.35
CA THR A 137 -5.10 -0.78 -10.48
C THR A 137 -4.79 -1.11 -11.93
N LEU A 138 -5.80 -1.34 -12.77
CA LEU A 138 -5.64 -1.78 -14.16
C LEU A 138 -5.49 -0.62 -15.14
N GLU A 139 -6.19 0.47 -14.94
CA GLU A 139 -6.11 1.66 -15.81
C GLU A 139 -5.11 2.67 -15.26
N GLU A 140 -5.38 3.26 -14.10
CA GLU A 140 -4.56 4.34 -13.55
C GLU A 140 -3.11 3.89 -13.28
N ILE A 141 -2.90 2.69 -12.74
CA ILE A 141 -1.55 2.21 -12.43
C ILE A 141 -0.93 1.44 -13.59
N ALA A 142 -1.63 0.44 -14.14
CA ALA A 142 -0.99 -0.43 -15.12
C ALA A 142 -0.86 0.23 -16.50
N MET A 143 -1.83 1.05 -16.91
CA MET A 143 -1.79 1.71 -18.23
C MET A 143 -1.17 3.11 -18.11
N GLU A 144 -1.81 4.04 -17.41
CA GLU A 144 -1.33 5.42 -17.31
C GLU A 144 0.02 5.51 -16.59
N GLY A 145 0.21 4.75 -15.48
CA GLY A 145 1.48 4.72 -14.75
C GLY A 145 2.64 4.22 -15.61
N GLN A 146 2.42 3.21 -16.45
CA GLN A 146 3.41 2.72 -17.42
C GLN A 146 3.76 3.78 -18.46
N GLU A 147 2.75 4.47 -19.00
CA GLU A 147 2.94 5.54 -19.99
C GLU A 147 3.78 6.68 -19.40
N ILE A 148 3.41 7.18 -18.23
CA ILE A 148 4.17 8.20 -17.49
C ILE A 148 5.64 7.77 -17.28
N PHE A 149 5.85 6.50 -16.88
CA PHE A 149 7.21 6.00 -16.64
C PHE A 149 8.05 5.96 -17.91
N HIS A 150 7.47 5.50 -19.03
CA HIS A 150 8.14 5.45 -20.33
C HIS A 150 8.46 6.87 -20.86
N GLU A 151 7.53 7.81 -20.76
CA GLU A 151 7.74 9.20 -21.14
C GLU A 151 8.86 9.87 -20.32
N ALA A 152 8.97 9.50 -19.03
CA ALA A 152 10.05 9.96 -18.15
C ALA A 152 11.40 9.25 -18.38
N GLY A 153 11.48 8.35 -19.38
CA GLY A 153 12.71 7.65 -19.77
C GLY A 153 12.94 6.30 -19.10
N GLY A 154 11.96 5.77 -18.38
CA GLY A 154 11.92 4.39 -17.90
C GLY A 154 11.78 3.39 -19.05
N LYS A 155 12.04 2.11 -18.77
CA LYS A 155 11.99 1.03 -19.79
C LYS A 155 11.04 -0.08 -19.40
N ASP A 156 11.24 -0.69 -18.25
CA ASP A 156 10.49 -1.84 -17.79
C ASP A 156 9.60 -1.44 -16.61
N PHE A 157 8.29 -1.51 -16.79
CA PHE A 157 7.30 -1.22 -15.75
C PHE A 157 6.49 -2.47 -15.46
N THR A 158 6.63 -3.02 -14.26
CA THR A 158 5.98 -4.27 -13.87
C THR A 158 4.96 -4.00 -12.77
N VAL A 159 3.69 -4.27 -13.05
CA VAL A 159 2.64 -4.22 -12.03
C VAL A 159 2.51 -5.58 -11.34
N ILE A 160 2.56 -5.57 -10.03
CA ILE A 160 2.32 -6.76 -9.21
C ILE A 160 0.81 -6.83 -8.96
N PRO A 161 0.11 -7.88 -9.42
CA PRO A 161 -1.33 -8.01 -9.25
C PRO A 161 -1.75 -7.98 -7.78
N CYS A 162 -2.95 -7.52 -7.50
CA CYS A 162 -3.58 -7.65 -6.20
C CYS A 162 -3.69 -9.13 -5.78
N LEU A 163 -4.12 -9.39 -4.55
CA LEU A 163 -4.26 -10.77 -4.05
C LEU A 163 -5.34 -11.55 -4.79
N ASN A 164 -6.38 -10.85 -5.27
CA ASN A 164 -7.46 -11.44 -6.08
C ASN A 164 -8.04 -12.73 -5.46
N ASP A 165 -8.07 -13.79 -6.25
CA ASP A 165 -8.60 -15.12 -5.93
C ASP A 165 -7.52 -16.12 -5.46
N ARG A 166 -6.37 -15.64 -4.98
CA ARG A 166 -5.29 -16.50 -4.47
C ARG A 166 -5.81 -17.42 -3.36
N ASP A 167 -5.48 -18.71 -3.45
CA ASP A 167 -5.89 -19.72 -2.47
C ASP A 167 -5.40 -19.36 -1.05
N ASP A 168 -4.13 -18.95 -0.91
CA ASP A 168 -3.56 -18.58 0.39
C ASP A 168 -4.24 -17.33 1.01
N TRP A 169 -4.71 -16.39 0.18
CA TRP A 169 -5.54 -15.28 0.66
C TRP A 169 -6.94 -15.72 1.07
N ALA A 170 -7.57 -16.60 0.31
CA ALA A 170 -8.87 -17.18 0.65
C ALA A 170 -8.81 -17.97 1.97
N GLU A 171 -7.73 -18.72 2.22
CA GLU A 171 -7.49 -19.41 3.49
C GLU A 171 -7.39 -18.42 4.67
N VAL A 172 -6.69 -17.30 4.51
CA VAL A 172 -6.61 -16.26 5.55
C VAL A 172 -7.99 -15.69 5.88
N LEU A 173 -8.77 -15.36 4.85
CA LEU A 173 -10.14 -14.83 5.02
C LEU A 173 -11.03 -15.85 5.74
N THR A 174 -10.99 -17.11 5.32
CA THR A 174 -11.72 -18.21 5.95
C THR A 174 -11.36 -18.33 7.43
N GLY A 175 -10.07 -18.33 7.75
CA GLY A 175 -9.59 -18.40 9.14
C GLY A 175 -10.05 -17.21 10.00
N TRP A 176 -10.19 -16.01 9.42
CA TRP A 176 -10.74 -14.86 10.14
C TRP A 176 -12.25 -14.99 10.37
N ILE A 177 -12.99 -15.47 9.38
CA ILE A 177 -14.44 -15.72 9.49
C ILE A 177 -14.71 -16.77 10.57
N ASP A 178 -13.97 -17.86 10.59
CA ASP A 178 -14.14 -18.92 11.60
C ASP A 178 -13.84 -18.40 13.02
N LYS A 179 -12.78 -17.65 13.21
CA LYS A 179 -12.48 -17.01 14.49
C LYS A 179 -13.61 -16.07 14.94
N TRP A 180 -14.17 -15.31 14.03
CA TRP A 180 -15.28 -14.40 14.31
C TRP A 180 -16.57 -15.17 14.69
N ARG A 181 -16.94 -16.21 13.95
CA ARG A 181 -18.09 -17.07 14.27
C ARG A 181 -18.01 -17.68 15.68
N ILE A 182 -16.81 -18.13 16.10
CA ILE A 182 -16.60 -18.72 17.43
C ILE A 182 -16.83 -17.68 18.55
N VAL A 183 -16.45 -16.43 18.32
CA VAL A 183 -16.64 -15.35 19.30
C VAL A 183 -18.12 -15.02 19.46
N ASP A 184 -18.87 -14.90 18.35
CA ASP A 184 -20.31 -14.60 18.39
C ASP A 184 -21.13 -15.68 19.11
N VAL A 185 -20.82 -16.96 18.90
CA VAL A 185 -21.50 -18.07 19.57
C VAL A 185 -21.27 -18.02 21.09
N LYS A 186 -20.07 -17.70 21.55
CA LYS A 186 -19.75 -17.58 22.99
C LYS A 186 -20.46 -16.39 23.64
N THR A 187 -20.64 -15.29 22.91
CA THR A 187 -21.31 -14.09 23.40
C THR A 187 -22.84 -14.25 23.42
N ALA A 188 -23.40 -15.10 22.55
CA ALA A 188 -24.84 -15.40 22.51
C ALA A 188 -25.27 -16.42 23.58
N ILE A 189 -24.35 -17.12 24.23
CA ILE A 189 -24.63 -18.15 25.26
C ILE A 189 -24.32 -17.60 26.69
N ALA A 190 -23.74 -16.43 26.82
CA ALA A 190 -23.43 -15.73 28.08
C ALA A 190 -24.47 -14.66 28.41
#